data_b864680c62c82ed689bfd728e5a2bb61
#
_entry.id   b864680c62c82ed689bfd728e5a2bb61
#
_cell.length_a   1.000
_cell.length_b   1.000
_cell.length_c   1.000
_cell.angle_alpha   90.00
_cell.angle_beta   90.00
_cell.angle_gamma   90.00
#
_symmetry.space_group_name_H-M   'P 1'
#
loop_
_entity.id
_entity.type
_entity.pdbx_description
1 polymer ?
#
loop_
_entity_poly.entity_id
_entity_poly.type
_entity_poly.pdbx_seq_one_letter_code
_entity_poly.pdbx_strand_id
1 'polypeptide(L)'
;MFMAVPDKYRPDSNRLGLVTSTVLLALALMRIIPSPGFNFELQLPGFLLSFPFSTNTIMGLLTACLTATGMDWLLRGHPSLNSRTTFQWWFLPTLTTFVISLPLSLLPEGRPWWIGFLLSSLFLYFVFFAEYTAVDPAAPYYSASMVGLTAVSYTLFFVLAVALRTSQIRLFLIIPALFLAALLASLRILHLHLSGRWEFAWALGIALICIQLAAGLHYWPLSPIQFGLLLVGPLYGLVNLATNLGESVPSQRAVLEPIIVTALCWGLAIVIR
;
A
#
# COMPACT_ATOMS: atom_id res chain seq x y z
N MET A 1 -29.00 7.77 16.58
CA MET A 1 -29.90 7.86 15.41
C MET A 1 -28.99 7.78 14.17
N PHE A 2 -28.81 6.57 13.62
CA PHE A 2 -28.00 6.37 12.41
C PHE A 2 -28.79 6.96 11.23
N MET A 3 -28.35 8.10 10.69
CA MET A 3 -28.89 8.61 9.44
C MET A 3 -28.69 7.54 8.35
N ALA A 4 -29.77 7.10 7.74
CA ALA A 4 -29.70 6.19 6.59
C ALA A 4 -28.94 6.91 5.47
N VAL A 5 -27.79 6.34 5.07
CA VAL A 5 -27.00 6.86 3.95
C VAL A 5 -27.85 6.77 2.68
N PRO A 6 -28.02 7.85 1.92
CA PRO A 6 -28.73 7.80 0.66
C PRO A 6 -28.13 6.74 -0.27
N ASP A 7 -28.97 5.97 -0.93
CA ASP A 7 -28.53 4.85 -1.82
C ASP A 7 -27.54 5.29 -2.90
N LYS A 8 -27.53 6.55 -3.27
CA LYS A 8 -26.59 7.15 -4.24
C LYS A 8 -25.11 6.99 -3.85
N TYR A 9 -24.78 6.91 -2.54
CA TYR A 9 -23.41 6.85 -2.03
C TYR A 9 -22.99 5.44 -1.60
N ARG A 10 -23.88 4.46 -1.74
CA ARG A 10 -23.56 3.07 -1.45
C ARG A 10 -23.07 2.37 -2.73
N PRO A 11 -21.94 1.66 -2.68
CA PRO A 11 -21.59 0.79 -3.79
C PRO A 11 -22.67 -0.26 -4.00
N ASP A 12 -22.91 -0.61 -5.25
CA ASP A 12 -23.74 -1.77 -5.56
C ASP A 12 -23.13 -3.01 -4.88
N SER A 13 -23.85 -3.56 -3.90
CA SER A 13 -23.39 -4.69 -3.08
C SER A 13 -23.04 -5.90 -3.94
N ASN A 14 -23.73 -6.10 -5.06
CA ASN A 14 -23.44 -7.20 -5.97
C ASN A 14 -22.11 -6.98 -6.69
N ARG A 15 -21.84 -5.78 -7.18
CA ARG A 15 -20.58 -5.44 -7.85
C ARG A 15 -19.40 -5.50 -6.90
N LEU A 16 -19.53 -4.90 -5.71
CA LEU A 16 -18.51 -4.92 -4.70
C LEU A 16 -18.20 -6.37 -4.25
N GLY A 17 -19.24 -7.16 -4.01
CA GLY A 17 -19.12 -8.57 -3.66
C GLY A 17 -18.44 -9.39 -4.75
N LEU A 18 -18.79 -9.18 -6.03
CA LEU A 18 -18.16 -9.85 -7.17
C LEU A 18 -16.67 -9.53 -7.28
N VAL A 19 -16.30 -8.27 -7.23
CA VAL A 19 -14.86 -7.86 -7.30
C VAL A 19 -14.10 -8.47 -6.13
N THR A 20 -14.61 -8.31 -4.91
CA THR A 20 -13.95 -8.83 -3.71
C THR A 20 -13.79 -10.35 -3.78
N SER A 21 -14.87 -11.08 -4.11
CA SER A 21 -14.82 -12.56 -4.17
C SER A 21 -13.89 -13.07 -5.28
N THR A 22 -13.83 -12.40 -6.41
CA THR A 22 -12.93 -12.77 -7.52
C THR A 22 -11.46 -12.57 -7.14
N VAL A 23 -11.14 -11.44 -6.50
CA VAL A 23 -9.78 -11.18 -6.00
C VAL A 23 -9.39 -12.16 -4.91
N LEU A 24 -10.30 -12.44 -3.97
CA LEU A 24 -10.06 -13.42 -2.90
C LEU A 24 -9.89 -14.84 -3.43
N LEU A 25 -10.67 -15.22 -4.44
CA LEU A 25 -10.50 -16.51 -5.12
C LEU A 25 -9.12 -16.61 -5.77
N ALA A 26 -8.67 -15.54 -6.45
CA ALA A 26 -7.33 -15.51 -7.05
C ALA A 26 -6.23 -15.62 -5.99
N LEU A 27 -6.37 -14.93 -4.84
CA LEU A 27 -5.44 -15.07 -3.71
C LEU A 27 -5.46 -16.48 -3.10
N ALA A 28 -6.63 -17.13 -3.01
CA ALA A 28 -6.73 -18.49 -2.52
C ALA A 28 -6.09 -19.50 -3.48
N LEU A 29 -6.25 -19.30 -4.80
CA LEU A 29 -5.63 -20.14 -5.83
C LEU A 29 -4.10 -20.11 -5.80
N MET A 30 -3.49 -19.00 -5.37
CA MET A 30 -2.03 -18.93 -5.17
C MET A 30 -1.52 -20.01 -4.21
N ARG A 31 -2.36 -20.47 -3.29
CA ARG A 31 -2.01 -21.52 -2.32
C ARG A 31 -2.04 -22.92 -2.93
N ILE A 32 -2.97 -23.14 -3.86
CA ILE A 32 -3.22 -24.46 -4.45
C ILE A 32 -2.21 -24.75 -5.58
N ILE A 33 -1.74 -23.71 -6.27
CA ILE A 33 -0.83 -23.85 -7.39
C ILE A 33 0.59 -24.05 -6.84
N PRO A 34 1.23 -25.21 -7.09
CA PRO A 34 2.61 -25.44 -6.66
C PRO A 34 3.54 -24.41 -7.32
N SER A 35 4.42 -23.83 -6.52
CA SER A 35 5.34 -22.79 -6.94
C SER A 35 6.71 -23.36 -7.32
N PRO A 36 6.95 -23.77 -8.57
CA PRO A 36 8.32 -23.97 -9.01
C PRO A 36 9.02 -22.61 -9.03
N GLY A 37 10.07 -22.44 -8.21
CA GLY A 37 10.89 -21.24 -8.27
C GLY A 37 11.64 -21.22 -9.59
N PHE A 38 11.49 -20.16 -10.37
CA PHE A 38 12.29 -19.90 -11.55
C PHE A 38 13.39 -18.91 -11.18
N ASN A 39 14.65 -19.33 -11.24
CA ASN A 39 15.78 -18.42 -11.15
C ASN A 39 16.09 -17.91 -12.55
N PHE A 40 15.78 -16.65 -12.80
CA PHE A 40 16.25 -15.98 -14.00
C PHE A 40 17.66 -15.45 -13.74
N GLU A 41 18.65 -16.05 -14.38
CA GLU A 41 20.05 -15.67 -14.26
C GLU A 41 20.46 -14.86 -15.49
N LEU A 42 20.75 -13.59 -15.27
CA LEU A 42 21.33 -12.70 -16.29
C LEU A 42 22.84 -12.58 -16.04
N GLN A 43 23.63 -13.22 -16.87
CA GLN A 43 25.09 -13.17 -16.78
C GLN A 43 25.60 -11.95 -17.56
N LEU A 44 26.02 -10.91 -16.83
CA LEU A 44 26.68 -9.74 -17.38
C LEU A 44 28.21 -9.91 -17.19
N PRO A 45 29.06 -9.30 -18.05
CA PRO A 45 30.50 -9.34 -17.87
C PRO A 45 30.91 -8.84 -16.47
N GLY A 46 31.40 -9.76 -15.61
CA GLY A 46 31.84 -9.45 -14.24
C GLY A 46 30.70 -9.41 -13.17
N PHE A 47 29.44 -9.64 -13.52
CA PHE A 47 28.34 -9.60 -12.57
C PHE A 47 27.23 -10.59 -12.92
N LEU A 48 26.82 -11.43 -11.97
CA LEU A 48 25.75 -12.39 -12.12
C LEU A 48 24.50 -11.88 -11.39
N LEU A 49 23.51 -11.42 -12.15
CA LEU A 49 22.21 -11.00 -11.67
C LEU A 49 21.29 -12.23 -11.61
N SER A 50 21.05 -12.77 -10.42
CA SER A 50 20.05 -13.81 -10.21
C SER A 50 18.78 -13.19 -9.65
N PHE A 51 17.70 -13.27 -10.40
CA PHE A 51 16.35 -12.86 -9.98
C PHE A 51 15.58 -14.11 -9.54
N PRO A 52 15.35 -14.33 -8.25
CA PRO A 52 14.46 -15.40 -7.81
C PRO A 52 13.00 -14.97 -8.06
N PHE A 53 12.48 -15.32 -9.21
CA PHE A 53 11.05 -15.17 -9.48
C PHE A 53 10.30 -16.37 -8.89
N SER A 54 9.61 -16.15 -7.79
CA SER A 54 8.67 -17.17 -7.32
C SER A 54 7.35 -17.05 -8.09
N THR A 55 6.74 -18.17 -8.40
CA THR A 55 5.39 -18.21 -9.01
C THR A 55 4.40 -17.41 -8.17
N ASN A 56 4.57 -17.39 -6.85
CA ASN A 56 3.76 -16.59 -5.93
C ASN A 56 3.85 -15.08 -6.23
N THR A 57 5.03 -14.56 -6.56
CA THR A 57 5.20 -13.14 -6.91
C THR A 57 4.47 -12.82 -8.21
N ILE A 58 4.56 -13.70 -9.21
CA ILE A 58 3.86 -13.54 -10.51
C ILE A 58 2.34 -13.58 -10.30
N MET A 59 1.86 -14.57 -9.53
CA MET A 59 0.44 -14.68 -9.20
C MET A 59 -0.07 -13.49 -8.39
N GLY A 60 0.74 -12.98 -7.43
CA GLY A 60 0.44 -11.77 -6.69
C GLY A 60 0.29 -10.55 -7.61
N LEU A 61 1.17 -10.41 -8.60
CA LEU A 61 1.10 -9.35 -9.60
C LEU A 61 -0.14 -9.49 -10.49
N LEU A 62 -0.43 -10.70 -10.96
CA LEU A 62 -1.64 -10.97 -11.75
C LEU A 62 -2.92 -10.66 -10.97
N THR A 63 -2.95 -11.04 -9.69
CA THR A 63 -4.09 -10.72 -8.81
C THR A 63 -4.21 -9.22 -8.57
N ALA A 64 -3.11 -8.51 -8.46
CA ALA A 64 -3.09 -7.04 -8.38
C ALA A 64 -3.64 -6.40 -9.66
N CYS A 65 -3.26 -6.91 -10.84
CA CYS A 65 -3.83 -6.46 -12.13
C CYS A 65 -5.34 -6.74 -12.21
N LEU A 66 -5.77 -7.91 -11.74
CA LEU A 66 -7.19 -8.26 -11.64
C LEU A 66 -7.95 -7.29 -10.72
N THR A 67 -7.32 -6.88 -9.61
CA THR A 67 -7.88 -5.88 -8.71
C THR A 67 -8.03 -4.53 -9.39
N ALA A 68 -7.04 -4.08 -10.17
CA ALA A 68 -7.12 -2.83 -10.92
C ALA A 68 -8.30 -2.82 -11.90
N THR A 69 -8.46 -3.88 -12.69
CA THR A 69 -9.58 -4.01 -13.63
C THR A 69 -10.94 -4.14 -12.92
N GLY A 70 -10.98 -4.85 -11.80
CA GLY A 70 -12.18 -4.98 -10.95
C GLY A 70 -12.60 -3.64 -10.35
N MET A 71 -11.64 -2.85 -9.87
CA MET A 71 -11.92 -1.50 -9.35
C MET A 71 -12.38 -0.55 -10.45
N ASP A 72 -11.81 -0.61 -11.65
CA ASP A 72 -12.30 0.16 -12.79
C ASP A 72 -13.77 -0.13 -13.09
N TRP A 73 -14.11 -1.42 -13.15
CA TRP A 73 -15.47 -1.86 -13.40
C TRP A 73 -16.45 -1.44 -12.28
N LEU A 74 -16.01 -1.50 -11.02
CA LEU A 74 -16.80 -1.04 -9.86
C LEU A 74 -17.07 0.46 -9.94
N LEU A 75 -16.03 1.26 -10.24
CA LEU A 75 -16.08 2.71 -10.26
C LEU A 75 -16.84 3.29 -11.46
N ARG A 76 -16.87 2.61 -12.59
CA ARG A 76 -17.72 3.02 -13.74
C ARG A 76 -19.20 3.06 -13.42
N GLY A 77 -19.63 2.36 -12.39
CA GLY A 77 -21.00 2.45 -11.87
C GLY A 77 -21.26 3.65 -10.94
N HIS A 78 -20.23 4.45 -10.61
CA HIS A 78 -20.35 5.55 -9.66
C HIS A 78 -21.00 6.80 -10.31
N PRO A 79 -22.10 7.35 -9.75
CA PRO A 79 -22.87 8.43 -10.37
C PRO A 79 -22.11 9.75 -10.51
N SER A 80 -21.08 9.99 -9.69
CA SER A 80 -20.30 11.24 -9.71
C SER A 80 -19.11 11.22 -10.69
N LEU A 81 -18.79 10.07 -11.30
CA LEU A 81 -17.59 9.94 -12.14
C LEU A 81 -17.78 10.39 -13.59
N ASN A 82 -19.00 10.57 -14.09
CA ASN A 82 -19.35 11.15 -15.40
C ASN A 82 -18.23 11.04 -16.46
N SER A 83 -17.85 9.83 -16.85
CA SER A 83 -16.80 9.53 -17.88
C SER A 83 -15.37 10.06 -17.56
N ARG A 84 -15.07 10.46 -16.33
CA ARG A 84 -13.69 10.80 -15.91
C ARG A 84 -12.83 9.55 -15.82
N THR A 85 -11.52 9.73 -15.99
CA THR A 85 -10.56 8.64 -15.86
C THR A 85 -10.56 8.08 -14.42
N THR A 86 -10.68 6.77 -14.27
CA THR A 86 -10.73 6.06 -12.99
C THR A 86 -9.34 5.67 -12.48
N PHE A 87 -8.30 5.93 -13.27
CA PHE A 87 -6.93 5.47 -13.05
C PHE A 87 -6.37 5.82 -11.66
N GLN A 88 -6.68 7.01 -11.14
CA GLN A 88 -6.22 7.48 -9.84
C GLN A 88 -6.73 6.64 -8.64
N TRP A 89 -7.83 5.90 -8.82
CA TRP A 89 -8.48 5.11 -7.78
C TRP A 89 -8.06 3.64 -7.77
N TRP A 90 -7.20 3.21 -8.72
CA TRP A 90 -6.73 1.83 -8.79
C TRP A 90 -5.47 1.57 -7.98
N PHE A 91 -4.64 2.59 -7.78
CA PHE A 91 -3.31 2.44 -7.19
C PHE A 91 -3.33 1.77 -5.83
N LEU A 92 -4.14 2.29 -4.92
CA LEU A 92 -4.15 1.79 -3.55
C LEU A 92 -4.76 0.38 -3.44
N PRO A 93 -5.90 0.05 -4.06
CA PRO A 93 -6.42 -1.31 -4.09
C PRO A 93 -5.45 -2.31 -4.72
N THR A 94 -4.81 -1.94 -5.83
CA THR A 94 -3.84 -2.79 -6.53
C THR A 94 -2.61 -3.04 -5.65
N LEU A 95 -2.07 -1.98 -5.05
CA LEU A 95 -0.95 -2.08 -4.10
C LEU A 95 -1.34 -2.92 -2.88
N THR A 96 -2.55 -2.74 -2.37
CA THR A 96 -3.08 -3.51 -1.23
C THR A 96 -3.07 -4.99 -1.52
N THR A 97 -3.62 -5.40 -2.66
CA THR A 97 -3.68 -6.81 -3.05
C THR A 97 -2.29 -7.41 -3.23
N PHE A 98 -1.40 -6.70 -3.89
CA PHE A 98 -0.01 -7.13 -4.06
C PHE A 98 0.70 -7.29 -2.72
N VAL A 99 0.64 -6.28 -1.85
CA VAL A 99 1.32 -6.29 -0.55
C VAL A 99 0.79 -7.40 0.36
N ILE A 100 -0.53 -7.62 0.38
CA ILE A 100 -1.15 -8.69 1.18
C ILE A 100 -0.74 -10.08 0.67
N SER A 101 -0.55 -10.25 -0.63
CA SER A 101 -0.15 -11.54 -1.20
C SER A 101 1.19 -12.04 -0.65
N LEU A 102 2.11 -11.13 -0.29
CA LEU A 102 3.44 -11.49 0.21
C LEU A 102 3.39 -12.18 1.59
N PRO A 103 2.87 -11.55 2.67
CA PRO A 103 2.78 -12.23 3.95
C PRO A 103 1.88 -13.46 3.90
N LEU A 104 0.80 -13.44 3.08
CA LEU A 104 -0.09 -14.57 2.94
C LEU A 104 0.64 -15.79 2.34
N SER A 105 1.60 -15.57 1.43
CA SER A 105 2.43 -16.65 0.87
C SER A 105 3.47 -17.20 1.85
N LEU A 106 3.85 -16.42 2.87
CA LEU A 106 4.82 -16.82 3.89
C LEU A 106 4.19 -17.55 5.08
N LEU A 107 2.87 -17.45 5.25
CA LEU A 107 2.17 -18.10 6.35
C LEU A 107 2.18 -19.63 6.20
N PRO A 108 2.43 -20.39 7.28
CA PRO A 108 2.37 -21.85 7.26
C PRO A 108 0.95 -22.35 7.01
N GLU A 109 0.84 -23.58 6.50
CA GLU A 109 -0.46 -24.24 6.26
C GLU A 109 -1.26 -24.41 7.54
N GLY A 110 -2.58 -24.33 7.40
CA GLY A 110 -3.50 -24.56 8.50
C GLY A 110 -4.15 -23.30 9.06
N ARG A 111 -4.37 -23.26 10.38
CA ARG A 111 -5.10 -22.16 11.05
C ARG A 111 -4.50 -20.77 10.83
N PRO A 112 -3.15 -20.55 10.87
CA PRO A 112 -2.58 -19.22 10.66
C PRO A 112 -2.91 -18.65 9.27
N TRP A 113 -2.88 -19.49 8.25
CA TRP A 113 -3.21 -19.08 6.88
C TRP A 113 -4.68 -18.63 6.76
N TRP A 114 -5.61 -19.40 7.33
CA TRP A 114 -7.04 -19.05 7.29
C TRP A 114 -7.35 -17.76 8.03
N ILE A 115 -6.70 -17.53 9.18
CA ILE A 115 -6.83 -16.27 9.92
C ILE A 115 -6.28 -15.12 9.08
N GLY A 116 -5.08 -15.26 8.51
CA GLY A 116 -4.49 -14.27 7.62
C GLY A 116 -5.37 -13.96 6.40
N PHE A 117 -5.94 -15.00 5.78
CA PHE A 117 -6.85 -14.86 4.64
C PHE A 117 -8.13 -14.12 5.02
N LEU A 118 -8.74 -14.43 6.16
CA LEU A 118 -9.95 -13.75 6.66
C LEU A 118 -9.67 -12.28 6.95
N LEU A 119 -8.57 -11.97 7.64
CA LEU A 119 -8.15 -10.59 7.91
C LEU A 119 -7.87 -9.84 6.61
N SER A 120 -7.19 -10.47 5.66
CA SER A 120 -6.92 -9.90 4.34
C SER A 120 -8.21 -9.60 3.57
N SER A 121 -9.20 -10.49 3.65
CA SER A 121 -10.48 -10.30 2.97
C SER A 121 -11.27 -9.12 3.55
N LEU A 122 -11.30 -9.00 4.87
CA LEU A 122 -11.94 -7.86 5.56
C LEU A 122 -11.24 -6.54 5.22
N PHE A 123 -9.90 -6.56 5.20
CA PHE A 123 -9.09 -5.40 4.86
C PHE A 123 -9.28 -4.94 3.41
N LEU A 124 -9.28 -5.88 2.44
CA LEU A 124 -9.55 -5.59 1.03
C LEU A 124 -10.96 -5.03 0.83
N TYR A 125 -11.97 -5.63 1.45
CA TYR A 125 -13.34 -5.12 1.40
C TYR A 125 -13.42 -3.67 1.91
N PHE A 126 -12.75 -3.39 3.03
CA PHE A 126 -12.68 -2.04 3.59
C PHE A 126 -12.01 -1.06 2.63
N VAL A 127 -10.90 -1.44 2.01
CA VAL A 127 -10.19 -0.60 1.03
C VAL A 127 -11.05 -0.31 -0.18
N PHE A 128 -11.72 -1.31 -0.75
CA PHE A 128 -12.60 -1.13 -1.90
C PHE A 128 -13.79 -0.22 -1.57
N PHE A 129 -14.39 -0.41 -0.40
CA PHE A 129 -15.48 0.44 0.08
C PHE A 129 -15.01 1.88 0.31
N ALA A 130 -13.86 2.08 0.96
CA ALA A 130 -13.30 3.39 1.25
C ALA A 130 -12.93 4.14 -0.03
N GLU A 131 -12.31 3.46 -1.02
CA GLU A 131 -12.00 4.05 -2.31
C GLU A 131 -13.26 4.47 -3.08
N TYR A 132 -14.30 3.63 -3.07
CA TYR A 132 -15.57 3.99 -3.69
C TYR A 132 -16.18 5.25 -3.06
N THR A 133 -16.17 5.34 -1.73
CA THR A 133 -16.72 6.47 -0.97
C THR A 133 -15.88 7.75 -1.14
N ALA A 134 -14.56 7.61 -1.30
CA ALA A 134 -13.66 8.74 -1.47
C ALA A 134 -13.73 9.40 -2.88
N VAL A 135 -14.54 8.86 -3.79
CA VAL A 135 -14.78 9.46 -5.13
C VAL A 135 -15.56 10.77 -5.03
N ASP A 136 -16.55 10.85 -4.13
CA ASP A 136 -17.41 12.02 -3.99
C ASP A 136 -17.14 12.76 -2.67
N PRO A 137 -16.57 13.98 -2.72
CA PRO A 137 -16.36 14.79 -1.53
C PRO A 137 -17.63 15.12 -0.74
N ALA A 138 -18.81 15.05 -1.37
CA ALA A 138 -20.09 15.26 -0.71
C ALA A 138 -20.62 14.01 0.01
N ALA A 139 -19.95 12.87 -0.10
CA ALA A 139 -20.37 11.64 0.56
C ALA A 139 -20.26 11.76 2.10
N PRO A 140 -21.23 11.25 2.87
CA PRO A 140 -21.26 11.41 4.33
C PRO A 140 -20.07 10.77 5.05
N TYR A 141 -19.41 9.77 4.44
CA TYR A 141 -18.24 9.10 5.00
C TYR A 141 -16.92 9.49 4.32
N TYR A 142 -16.90 10.56 3.52
CA TYR A 142 -15.70 10.99 2.78
C TYR A 142 -14.50 11.23 3.71
N SER A 143 -14.67 12.00 4.80
CA SER A 143 -13.56 12.29 5.73
C SER A 143 -13.05 11.04 6.44
N ALA A 144 -13.93 10.13 6.83
CA ALA A 144 -13.55 8.85 7.43
C ALA A 144 -12.79 7.97 6.43
N SER A 145 -13.23 7.94 5.16
CA SER A 145 -12.56 7.21 4.09
C SER A 145 -11.18 7.79 3.79
N MET A 146 -11.01 9.11 3.77
CA MET A 146 -9.71 9.77 3.61
C MET A 146 -8.72 9.34 4.70
N VAL A 147 -9.13 9.43 5.97
CA VAL A 147 -8.30 9.02 7.11
C VAL A 147 -7.97 7.54 7.02
N GLY A 148 -8.97 6.69 6.71
CA GLY A 148 -8.79 5.26 6.54
C GLY A 148 -7.81 4.91 5.43
N LEU A 149 -7.95 5.51 4.24
CA LEU A 149 -7.05 5.27 3.11
C LEU A 149 -5.62 5.78 3.38
N THR A 150 -5.48 6.88 4.11
CA THR A 150 -4.17 7.36 4.56
C THR A 150 -3.51 6.36 5.50
N ALA A 151 -4.24 5.87 6.51
CA ALA A 151 -3.74 4.84 7.43
C ALA A 151 -3.39 3.53 6.69
N VAL A 152 -4.23 3.11 5.74
CA VAL A 152 -3.96 1.96 4.86
C VAL A 152 -2.66 2.15 4.10
N SER A 153 -2.42 3.31 3.49
CA SER A 153 -1.21 3.59 2.71
C SER A 153 0.07 3.41 3.55
N TYR A 154 0.09 3.93 4.77
CA TYR A 154 1.23 3.74 5.69
C TYR A 154 1.35 2.29 6.15
N THR A 155 0.24 1.63 6.46
CA THR A 155 0.22 0.22 6.86
C THR A 155 0.77 -0.68 5.75
N LEU A 156 0.37 -0.44 4.50
CA LEU A 156 0.87 -1.20 3.35
C LEU A 156 2.37 -1.03 3.15
N PHE A 157 2.88 0.20 3.26
CA PHE A 157 4.31 0.44 3.19
C PHE A 157 5.07 -0.28 4.31
N PHE A 158 4.55 -0.24 5.54
CA PHE A 158 5.11 -0.96 6.68
C PHE A 158 5.14 -2.47 6.44
N VAL A 159 4.00 -3.06 6.07
CA VAL A 159 3.89 -4.51 5.82
C VAL A 159 4.82 -4.95 4.69
N LEU A 160 4.91 -4.15 3.62
CA LEU A 160 5.84 -4.43 2.53
C LEU A 160 7.29 -4.39 2.99
N ALA A 161 7.69 -3.37 3.75
CA ALA A 161 9.06 -3.24 4.27
C ALA A 161 9.42 -4.44 5.17
N VAL A 162 8.51 -4.84 6.06
CA VAL A 162 8.67 -6.02 6.92
C VAL A 162 8.77 -7.30 6.08
N ALA A 163 7.87 -7.50 5.13
CA ALA A 163 7.85 -8.70 4.28
C ALA A 163 9.13 -8.84 3.43
N LEU A 164 9.59 -7.75 2.81
CA LEU A 164 10.82 -7.73 2.03
C LEU A 164 12.05 -8.02 2.90
N ARG A 165 12.09 -7.49 4.12
CA ARG A 165 13.18 -7.76 5.06
C ARG A 165 13.17 -9.20 5.55
N THR A 166 12.00 -9.76 5.82
CA THR A 166 11.83 -11.16 6.24
C THR A 166 12.24 -12.14 5.14
N SER A 167 11.96 -11.82 3.89
CA SER A 167 12.28 -12.66 2.74
C SER A 167 13.78 -12.69 2.41
N GLN A 168 14.61 -11.92 3.10
CA GLN A 168 16.08 -11.85 2.92
C GLN A 168 16.52 -11.64 1.46
N ILE A 169 15.70 -10.95 0.69
CA ILE A 169 15.97 -10.64 -0.71
C ILE A 169 17.14 -9.63 -0.80
N ARG A 170 17.89 -9.71 -1.89
CA ARG A 170 19.03 -8.81 -2.14
C ARG A 170 18.58 -7.35 -2.26
N LEU A 171 19.41 -6.43 -1.79
CA LEU A 171 19.13 -4.99 -1.74
C LEU A 171 18.62 -4.40 -3.06
N PHE A 172 19.18 -4.82 -4.20
CA PHE A 172 18.80 -4.31 -5.51
C PHE A 172 17.35 -4.61 -5.92
N LEU A 173 16.69 -5.60 -5.28
CA LEU A 173 15.27 -5.90 -5.46
C LEU A 173 14.40 -5.16 -4.42
N ILE A 174 14.92 -4.95 -3.21
CA ILE A 174 14.22 -4.23 -2.13
C ILE A 174 14.05 -2.76 -2.50
N ILE A 175 15.08 -2.11 -3.05
CA ILE A 175 15.07 -0.69 -3.40
C ILE A 175 13.95 -0.34 -4.38
N PRO A 176 13.81 -0.95 -5.56
CA PRO A 176 12.73 -0.58 -6.49
C PRO A 176 11.33 -0.89 -5.93
N ALA A 177 11.18 -1.95 -5.15
CA ALA A 177 9.89 -2.28 -4.53
C ALA A 177 9.49 -1.23 -3.47
N LEU A 178 10.40 -0.86 -2.58
CA LEU A 178 10.14 0.19 -1.58
C LEU A 178 9.99 1.57 -2.22
N PHE A 179 10.78 1.87 -3.27
CA PHE A 179 10.63 3.11 -4.02
C PHE A 179 9.24 3.26 -4.60
N LEU A 180 8.77 2.25 -5.31
CA LEU A 180 7.45 2.25 -5.92
C LEU A 180 6.34 2.37 -4.86
N ALA A 181 6.45 1.63 -3.77
CA ALA A 181 5.49 1.70 -2.67
C ALA A 181 5.48 3.07 -1.99
N ALA A 182 6.65 3.65 -1.68
CA ALA A 182 6.75 4.98 -1.10
C ALA A 182 6.20 6.05 -2.04
N LEU A 183 6.52 5.95 -3.34
CA LEU A 183 6.03 6.87 -4.37
C LEU A 183 4.51 6.82 -4.49
N LEU A 184 3.92 5.62 -4.61
CA LEU A 184 2.48 5.45 -4.76
C LEU A 184 1.73 5.86 -3.48
N ALA A 185 2.24 5.50 -2.30
CA ALA A 185 1.65 5.89 -1.03
C ALA A 185 1.69 7.42 -0.86
N SER A 186 2.85 8.06 -1.07
CA SER A 186 3.00 9.51 -0.96
C SER A 186 2.11 10.23 -1.97
N LEU A 187 2.11 9.77 -3.23
CA LEU A 187 1.30 10.36 -4.29
C LEU A 187 -0.20 10.30 -3.95
N ARG A 188 -0.65 9.15 -3.44
CA ARG A 188 -2.06 8.96 -3.06
C ARG A 188 -2.45 9.83 -1.88
N ILE A 189 -1.61 9.90 -0.83
CA ILE A 189 -1.90 10.69 0.36
C ILE A 189 -1.92 12.19 0.01
N LEU A 190 -0.92 12.68 -0.74
CA LEU A 190 -0.88 14.07 -1.19
C LEU A 190 -2.10 14.42 -2.04
N HIS A 191 -2.48 13.55 -2.96
CA HIS A 191 -3.69 13.75 -3.79
C HIS A 191 -4.97 13.86 -2.96
N LEU A 192 -5.11 13.04 -1.90
CA LEU A 192 -6.27 13.07 -1.00
C LEU A 192 -6.34 14.39 -0.19
N HIS A 193 -5.20 14.89 0.29
CA HIS A 193 -5.16 16.06 1.17
C HIS A 193 -5.10 17.39 0.39
N LEU A 194 -4.40 17.44 -0.75
CA LEU A 194 -4.22 18.64 -1.55
C LEU A 194 -5.31 18.83 -2.63
N SER A 195 -6.56 18.58 -2.28
CA SER A 195 -7.73 18.85 -3.12
C SER A 195 -7.64 18.24 -4.54
N GLY A 196 -7.08 17.04 -4.67
CA GLY A 196 -6.98 16.33 -5.93
C GLY A 196 -5.80 16.75 -6.83
N ARG A 197 -4.85 17.53 -6.33
CA ARG A 197 -3.65 17.91 -7.08
C ARG A 197 -2.62 16.78 -7.05
N TRP A 198 -1.97 16.56 -8.21
CA TRP A 198 -0.91 15.58 -8.35
C TRP A 198 0.45 16.24 -8.11
N GLU A 199 1.02 16.02 -6.96
CA GLU A 199 2.32 16.59 -6.54
C GLU A 199 3.45 15.57 -6.75
N PHE A 200 3.74 15.25 -8.02
CA PHE A 200 4.75 14.25 -8.39
C PHE A 200 6.16 14.60 -7.86
N ALA A 201 6.54 15.88 -7.86
CA ALA A 201 7.85 16.30 -7.40
C ALA A 201 8.05 16.01 -5.91
N TRP A 202 7.05 16.31 -5.08
CA TRP A 202 7.07 15.98 -3.65
C TRP A 202 7.10 14.49 -3.41
N ALA A 203 6.23 13.73 -4.07
CA ALA A 203 6.16 12.28 -3.92
C ALA A 203 7.48 11.60 -4.33
N LEU A 204 8.10 12.06 -5.43
CA LEU A 204 9.40 11.57 -5.90
C LEU A 204 10.51 11.87 -4.89
N GLY A 205 10.58 13.09 -4.38
CA GLY A 205 11.56 13.48 -3.36
C GLY A 205 11.43 12.65 -2.09
N ILE A 206 10.20 12.44 -1.60
CA ILE A 206 9.92 11.58 -0.44
C ILE A 206 10.37 10.15 -0.69
N ALA A 207 10.00 9.56 -1.84
CA ALA A 207 10.39 8.21 -2.20
C ALA A 207 11.92 8.05 -2.27
N LEU A 208 12.64 9.02 -2.85
CA LEU A 208 14.10 9.01 -2.93
C LEU A 208 14.76 9.07 -1.54
N ILE A 209 14.25 9.88 -0.63
CA ILE A 209 14.77 9.93 0.75
C ILE A 209 14.50 8.59 1.45
N CYS A 210 13.29 8.03 1.32
CA CYS A 210 12.95 6.75 1.92
C CYS A 210 13.85 5.61 1.44
N ILE A 211 14.18 5.53 0.14
CA ILE A 211 15.06 4.46 -0.35
C ILE A 211 16.53 4.66 0.08
N GLN A 212 17.01 5.89 0.20
CA GLN A 212 18.34 6.16 0.73
C GLN A 212 18.46 5.69 2.19
N LEU A 213 17.42 5.97 3.00
CA LEU A 213 17.33 5.45 4.38
C LEU A 213 17.25 3.91 4.38
N ALA A 214 16.43 3.32 3.50
CA ALA A 214 16.32 1.87 3.40
C ALA A 214 17.65 1.21 3.02
N ALA A 215 18.40 1.80 2.10
CA ALA A 215 19.72 1.31 1.71
C ALA A 215 20.74 1.36 2.87
N GLY A 216 20.75 2.47 3.64
CA GLY A 216 21.60 2.60 4.82
C GLY A 216 21.23 1.62 5.93
N LEU A 217 19.93 1.48 6.21
CA LEU A 217 19.41 0.60 7.26
C LEU A 217 19.51 -0.90 6.89
N HIS A 218 19.62 -1.23 5.60
CA HIS A 218 19.70 -2.62 5.14
C HIS A 218 20.90 -3.37 5.73
N TYR A 219 22.04 -2.71 5.88
CA TYR A 219 23.26 -3.30 6.43
C TYR A 219 23.29 -3.32 7.96
N TRP A 220 22.32 -2.72 8.62
CA TRP A 220 22.23 -2.72 10.07
C TRP A 220 21.56 -4.01 10.57
N PRO A 221 21.98 -4.56 11.74
CA PRO A 221 21.40 -5.77 12.31
C PRO A 221 20.04 -5.49 12.95
N LEU A 222 19.07 -5.13 12.11
CA LEU A 222 17.70 -4.79 12.50
C LEU A 222 16.77 -5.98 12.29
N SER A 223 15.83 -6.16 13.22
CA SER A 223 14.71 -7.07 12.99
C SER A 223 13.80 -6.52 11.88
N PRO A 224 13.00 -7.38 11.20
CA PRO A 224 12.09 -6.92 10.14
C PRO A 224 11.12 -5.82 10.61
N ILE A 225 10.61 -5.93 11.84
CA ILE A 225 9.68 -4.94 12.42
C ILE A 225 10.39 -3.61 12.66
N GLN A 226 11.61 -3.63 13.22
CA GLN A 226 12.41 -2.42 13.41
C GLN A 226 12.69 -1.72 12.07
N PHE A 227 13.06 -2.48 11.05
CA PHE A 227 13.31 -1.94 9.70
C PHE A 227 12.07 -1.23 9.15
N GLY A 228 10.89 -1.85 9.28
CA GLY A 228 9.63 -1.25 8.87
C GLY A 228 9.30 0.05 9.64
N LEU A 229 9.43 0.06 10.96
CA LEU A 229 9.17 1.23 11.80
C LEU A 229 10.11 2.39 11.50
N LEU A 230 11.40 2.10 11.30
CA LEU A 230 12.41 3.11 10.97
C LEU A 230 12.17 3.76 9.60
N LEU A 231 11.46 3.10 8.69
CA LEU A 231 11.11 3.64 7.37
C LEU A 231 9.75 4.34 7.35
N VAL A 232 8.77 3.84 8.09
CA VAL A 232 7.42 4.46 8.15
C VAL A 232 7.45 5.82 8.83
N GLY A 233 8.26 5.98 9.88
CA GLY A 233 8.40 7.27 10.57
C GLY A 233 8.77 8.41 9.63
N PRO A 234 9.91 8.32 8.91
CA PRO A 234 10.31 9.32 7.92
C PRO A 234 9.31 9.47 6.76
N LEU A 235 8.70 8.38 6.27
CA LEU A 235 7.66 8.46 5.24
C LEU A 235 6.49 9.32 5.72
N TYR A 236 5.96 9.04 6.91
CA TYR A 236 4.90 9.83 7.53
C TYR A 236 5.33 11.29 7.71
N GLY A 237 6.52 11.49 8.29
CA GLY A 237 7.04 12.82 8.58
C GLY A 237 7.18 13.69 7.32
N LEU A 238 7.75 13.13 6.25
CA LEU A 238 7.96 13.85 4.99
C LEU A 238 6.65 14.12 4.24
N VAL A 239 5.72 13.15 4.23
CA VAL A 239 4.40 13.34 3.61
C VAL A 239 3.60 14.40 4.35
N ASN A 240 3.57 14.36 5.68
CA ASN A 240 2.86 15.35 6.50
C ASN A 240 3.48 16.74 6.36
N LEU A 241 4.81 16.82 6.31
CA LEU A 241 5.51 18.08 6.03
C LEU A 241 5.12 18.66 4.67
N ALA A 242 5.11 17.83 3.62
CA ALA A 242 4.72 18.24 2.27
C ALA A 242 3.26 18.71 2.22
N THR A 243 2.35 18.01 2.92
CA THR A 243 0.94 18.39 3.03
C THR A 243 0.79 19.75 3.74
N ASN A 244 1.41 19.91 4.90
CA ASN A 244 1.35 21.16 5.68
C ASN A 244 1.92 22.36 4.90
N LEU A 245 3.01 22.16 4.16
CA LEU A 245 3.57 23.22 3.30
C LEU A 245 2.63 23.54 2.13
N GLY A 246 1.98 22.54 1.55
CA GLY A 246 0.98 22.72 0.49
C GLY A 246 -0.27 23.47 0.95
N GLU A 247 -0.65 23.31 2.22
CA GLU A 247 -1.76 24.03 2.88
C GLU A 247 -1.37 25.39 3.45
N SER A 248 -0.11 25.84 3.25
CA SER A 248 0.41 27.11 3.74
C SER A 248 0.37 27.26 5.27
N VAL A 249 0.51 26.15 6.00
CA VAL A 249 0.62 26.17 7.47
C VAL A 249 1.94 26.84 7.89
N PRO A 250 1.97 27.64 8.98
CA PRO A 250 3.21 28.26 9.46
C PRO A 250 4.31 27.23 9.69
N SER A 251 5.51 27.49 9.15
CA SER A 251 6.63 26.53 9.08
C SER A 251 7.00 25.88 10.42
N GLN A 252 6.91 26.60 11.53
CA GLN A 252 7.23 26.07 12.86
C GLN A 252 6.27 24.94 13.29
N ARG A 253 4.95 25.10 13.02
CA ARG A 253 3.94 24.08 13.33
C ARG A 253 3.97 22.94 12.31
N ALA A 254 4.25 23.26 11.05
CA ALA A 254 4.34 22.30 9.97
C ALA A 254 5.43 21.23 10.21
N VAL A 255 6.51 21.58 10.92
CA VAL A 255 7.67 20.70 11.15
C VAL A 255 7.59 19.93 12.47
N LEU A 256 6.92 20.48 13.48
CA LEU A 256 6.95 19.91 14.84
C LEU A 256 6.27 18.54 14.93
N GLU A 257 5.09 18.39 14.38
CA GLU A 257 4.34 17.13 14.37
C GLU A 257 5.08 16.02 13.61
N PRO A 258 5.54 16.22 12.36
CA PRO A 258 6.36 15.25 11.64
C PRO A 258 7.59 14.75 12.41
N ILE A 259 8.30 15.66 13.08
CA ILE A 259 9.49 15.30 13.87
C ILE A 259 9.10 14.44 15.07
N ILE A 260 8.06 14.81 15.82
CA ILE A 260 7.61 14.06 17.00
C ILE A 260 7.20 12.63 16.61
N VAL A 261 6.40 12.47 15.56
CA VAL A 261 5.95 11.14 15.14
C VAL A 261 7.10 10.29 14.61
N THR A 262 8.02 10.87 13.84
CA THR A 262 9.23 10.18 13.38
C THR A 262 10.08 9.72 14.56
N ALA A 263 10.29 10.61 15.55
CA ALA A 263 11.05 10.30 16.77
C ALA A 263 10.36 9.20 17.61
N LEU A 264 9.03 9.20 17.70
CA LEU A 264 8.25 8.15 18.37
C LEU A 264 8.41 6.80 17.66
N CYS A 265 8.30 6.76 16.33
CA CYS A 265 8.52 5.54 15.55
C CYS A 265 9.94 4.99 15.74
N TRP A 266 10.94 5.85 15.75
CA TRP A 266 12.33 5.45 15.98
C TRP A 266 12.57 5.00 17.42
N GLY A 267 11.99 5.72 18.41
CA GLY A 267 12.03 5.30 19.81
C GLY A 267 11.38 3.93 20.02
N LEU A 268 10.23 3.69 19.41
CA LEU A 268 9.55 2.40 19.45
C LEU A 268 10.40 1.29 18.79
N ALA A 269 11.04 1.59 17.66
CA ALA A 269 11.92 0.63 16.99
C ALA A 269 13.13 0.22 17.86
N ILE A 270 13.64 1.13 18.70
CA ILE A 270 14.75 0.83 19.62
C ILE A 270 14.27 -0.04 20.79
N VAL A 271 13.05 0.19 21.28
CA VAL A 271 12.47 -0.54 22.44
C VAL A 271 12.07 -1.98 22.06
N ILE A 272 11.59 -2.19 20.84
CA ILE A 272 11.26 -3.54 20.32
C ILE A 272 12.56 -4.24 19.96
N ARG A 273 13.10 -5.02 20.89
CA ARG A 273 14.34 -5.77 20.71
C ARG A 273 14.06 -7.25 20.46
#